data_21fd27544cee52ed8c8d453117389288
#
_entry.id   21fd27544cee52ed8c8d453117389288
#
_cell.length_a   1.000
_cell.length_b   1.000
_cell.length_c   1.000
_cell.angle_alpha   90.00
_cell.angle_beta   90.00
_cell.angle_gamma   90.00
#
_symmetry.space_group_name_H-M   'P 1'
#
loop_
_entity.id
_entity.type
_entity.pdbx_description
1 polymer ?
#
loop_
_entity_poly.entity_id
_entity_poly.type
_entity_poly.pdbx_seq_one_letter_code
_entity_poly.pdbx_strand_id
1 'polypeptide(L)'
;SLPGVDHPKVMGYLDVLKHGKPVGQRVAIVGGGGIGVDTAEFLTHHGVEQSPSTSIEDFCEFWGIDREQNARGGIAGVKANPEKAIRQITILQRKPKKIAGPGKTTGWIHRAALEAKGVRLLSGVEYIGVEDAGLRIRTPDGAEHLLEVDNVIVCAGQHPNRELEESVTALGKPVHIIGGAFKAAELDAKEAINQGARLAATV
;
A
#
# COMPACT_ATOMS: atom_id res chain seq x y z
N SER A 1 13.90 -10.93 0.96
CA SER A 1 13.03 -12.11 0.80
C SER A 1 12.09 -12.21 1.99
N LEU A 2 10.95 -12.85 1.81
CA LEU A 2 10.01 -13.23 2.86
C LEU A 2 10.11 -14.76 2.98
N PRO A 3 10.75 -15.30 4.04
CA PRO A 3 10.75 -16.74 4.26
C PRO A 3 9.32 -17.26 4.43
N GLY A 4 9.00 -18.39 3.79
CA GLY A 4 7.64 -18.93 3.78
C GLY A 4 6.69 -18.22 2.81
N VAL A 5 7.20 -17.56 1.77
CA VAL A 5 6.38 -16.86 0.76
C VAL A 5 5.39 -17.79 0.02
N ASP A 6 5.70 -19.09 -0.04
CA ASP A 6 4.82 -20.09 -0.67
C ASP A 6 3.77 -20.67 0.30
N HIS A 7 3.71 -20.17 1.53
CA HIS A 7 2.73 -20.62 2.52
C HIS A 7 1.30 -20.27 2.07
N PRO A 8 0.27 -21.12 2.28
CA PRO A 8 -1.11 -20.89 1.85
C PRO A 8 -1.76 -19.60 2.34
N LYS A 9 -1.28 -19.04 3.45
CA LYS A 9 -1.73 -17.73 3.97
C LYS A 9 -1.20 -16.53 3.15
N VAL A 10 -0.18 -16.76 2.31
CA VAL A 10 0.45 -15.68 1.54
C VAL A 10 -0.27 -15.50 0.21
N MET A 11 -0.54 -14.27 -0.14
CA MET A 11 -1.09 -13.88 -1.43
C MET A 11 -0.49 -12.56 -1.90
N GLY A 12 -0.51 -12.31 -3.20
CA GLY A 12 -0.12 -11.05 -3.77
C GLY A 12 -1.24 -10.00 -3.70
N TYR A 13 -0.89 -8.72 -3.78
CA TYR A 13 -1.89 -7.66 -3.85
C TYR A 13 -2.84 -7.79 -5.07
N LEU A 14 -2.38 -8.37 -6.18
CA LEU A 14 -3.22 -8.64 -7.35
C LEU A 14 -4.29 -9.69 -7.07
N ASP A 15 -4.00 -10.67 -6.21
CA ASP A 15 -4.99 -11.67 -5.80
C ASP A 15 -6.17 -10.99 -5.11
N VAL A 16 -5.88 -9.99 -4.29
CA VAL A 16 -6.88 -9.22 -3.55
C VAL A 16 -7.61 -8.22 -4.44
N LEU A 17 -6.86 -7.31 -5.08
CA LEU A 17 -7.44 -6.15 -5.77
C LEU A 17 -8.02 -6.48 -7.15
N LYS A 18 -7.39 -7.41 -7.89
CA LYS A 18 -7.79 -7.77 -9.25
C LYS A 18 -8.65 -9.03 -9.28
N HIS A 19 -8.27 -10.04 -8.50
CA HIS A 19 -8.92 -11.34 -8.54
C HIS A 19 -9.98 -11.55 -7.45
N GLY A 20 -10.12 -10.59 -6.53
CA GLY A 20 -11.16 -10.61 -5.51
C GLY A 20 -11.07 -11.80 -4.55
N LYS A 21 -9.87 -12.36 -4.33
CA LYS A 21 -9.70 -13.47 -3.39
C LYS A 21 -10.13 -13.05 -1.99
N PRO A 22 -10.82 -13.91 -1.26
CA PRO A 22 -11.29 -13.60 0.08
C PRO A 22 -10.12 -13.39 1.04
N VAL A 23 -10.24 -12.38 1.89
CA VAL A 23 -9.24 -12.00 2.90
C VAL A 23 -9.89 -12.10 4.28
N GLY A 24 -9.21 -12.73 5.22
CA GLY A 24 -9.67 -12.91 6.59
C GLY A 24 -9.68 -11.62 7.41
N GLN A 25 -9.92 -11.75 8.70
CA GLN A 25 -10.10 -10.62 9.61
C GLN A 25 -8.78 -9.99 10.08
N ARG A 26 -7.71 -10.79 10.19
CA ARG A 26 -6.39 -10.36 10.66
C ARG A 26 -5.41 -10.42 9.50
N VAL A 27 -4.86 -9.27 9.11
CA VAL A 27 -4.07 -9.13 7.89
C VAL A 27 -2.72 -8.47 8.18
N ALA A 28 -1.65 -9.09 7.70
CA ALA A 28 -0.33 -8.48 7.60
C ALA A 28 -0.05 -8.07 6.16
N ILE A 29 0.32 -6.82 5.93
CA ILE A 29 0.71 -6.30 4.62
C ILE A 29 2.22 -6.08 4.62
N VAL A 30 2.93 -6.82 3.78
CA VAL A 30 4.38 -6.75 3.62
C VAL A 30 4.71 -5.74 2.51
N GLY A 31 5.16 -4.57 2.90
CA GLY A 31 5.51 -3.46 2.02
C GLY A 31 4.75 -2.17 2.36
N GLY A 32 5.46 -1.16 2.85
CA GLY A 32 4.92 0.15 3.25
C GLY A 32 5.01 1.21 2.15
N GLY A 33 5.10 0.81 0.88
CA GLY A 33 5.01 1.70 -0.28
C GLY A 33 3.57 2.03 -0.66
N GLY A 34 3.38 2.73 -1.79
CA GLY A 34 2.05 3.12 -2.27
C GLY A 34 1.08 1.96 -2.37
N ILE A 35 1.47 0.87 -3.05
CA ILE A 35 0.62 -0.32 -3.20
C ILE A 35 0.18 -0.91 -1.85
N GLY A 36 1.08 -0.95 -0.86
CA GLY A 36 0.73 -1.49 0.46
C GLY A 36 -0.24 -0.60 1.22
N VAL A 37 -0.08 0.71 1.10
CA VAL A 37 -0.99 1.71 1.70
C VAL A 37 -2.36 1.64 1.03
N ASP A 38 -2.42 1.63 -0.30
CA ASP A 38 -3.67 1.56 -1.06
C ASP A 38 -4.41 0.23 -0.82
N THR A 39 -3.65 -0.88 -0.74
CA THR A 39 -4.22 -2.20 -0.39
C THR A 39 -4.78 -2.20 1.03
N ALA A 40 -4.09 -1.56 1.98
CA ALA A 40 -4.61 -1.44 3.34
C ALA A 40 -5.89 -0.61 3.37
N GLU A 41 -5.91 0.53 2.68
CA GLU A 41 -7.09 1.39 2.60
C GLU A 41 -8.28 0.63 2.01
N PHE A 42 -8.10 -0.06 0.90
CA PHE A 42 -9.11 -0.92 0.30
C PHE A 42 -9.68 -1.95 1.30
N LEU A 43 -8.82 -2.58 2.10
CA LEU A 43 -9.21 -3.60 3.06
C LEU A 43 -9.85 -3.05 4.35
N THR A 44 -9.77 -1.74 4.59
CA THR A 44 -10.45 -1.11 5.72
C THR A 44 -11.95 -0.97 5.52
N HIS A 45 -12.45 -1.02 4.28
CA HIS A 45 -13.85 -0.81 3.92
C HIS A 45 -14.60 -2.11 3.58
N HIS A 46 -15.94 -2.06 3.66
CA HIS A 46 -16.84 -3.10 3.17
C HIS A 46 -17.06 -3.07 1.66
N GLY A 47 -16.62 -2.02 0.98
CA GLY A 47 -16.79 -1.80 -0.46
C GLY A 47 -16.73 -0.31 -0.81
N VAL A 48 -16.85 0.00 -2.10
CA VAL A 48 -16.70 1.36 -2.64
C VAL A 48 -17.83 2.30 -2.22
N GLU A 49 -19.01 1.75 -1.88
CA GLU A 49 -20.23 2.53 -1.61
C GLU A 49 -20.22 3.26 -0.26
N GLN A 50 -19.26 2.96 0.62
CA GLN A 50 -19.20 3.50 1.99
C GLN A 50 -17.96 4.39 2.23
N SER A 51 -17.37 4.94 1.18
CA SER A 51 -16.26 5.88 1.36
C SER A 51 -16.77 7.22 1.90
N PRO A 52 -16.18 7.76 2.99
CA PRO A 52 -16.55 9.09 3.49
C PRO A 52 -16.37 10.19 2.43
N SER A 53 -15.57 9.96 1.39
CA SER A 53 -15.37 10.91 0.30
C SER A 53 -16.58 11.09 -0.65
N THR A 54 -17.61 10.26 -0.52
CA THR A 54 -18.82 10.36 -1.36
C THR A 54 -19.89 11.29 -0.77
N SER A 55 -19.76 11.69 0.49
CA SER A 55 -20.68 12.59 1.21
C SER A 55 -19.89 13.68 1.93
N ILE A 56 -20.35 14.93 1.80
CA ILE A 56 -19.72 16.07 2.50
C ILE A 56 -19.88 15.91 4.02
N GLU A 57 -21.03 15.46 4.45
CA GLU A 57 -21.36 15.24 5.85
C GLU A 57 -20.42 14.19 6.45
N ASP A 58 -20.32 13.03 5.83
CA ASP A 58 -19.50 11.91 6.30
C ASP A 58 -18.01 12.28 6.27
N PHE A 59 -17.58 13.03 5.25
CA PHE A 59 -16.21 13.52 5.17
C PHE A 59 -15.88 14.47 6.32
N CYS A 60 -16.77 15.41 6.61
CA CYS A 60 -16.57 16.37 7.70
C CYS A 60 -16.59 15.68 9.07
N GLU A 61 -17.47 14.69 9.26
CA GLU A 61 -17.53 13.91 10.50
C GLU A 61 -16.26 13.05 10.66
N PHE A 62 -15.83 12.37 9.60
CA PHE A 62 -14.62 11.56 9.60
C PHE A 62 -13.38 12.35 10.03
N TRP A 63 -13.22 13.56 9.49
CA TRP A 63 -12.05 14.41 9.76
C TRP A 63 -12.24 15.36 10.95
N GLY A 64 -13.43 15.44 11.54
CA GLY A 64 -13.77 16.38 12.60
C GLY A 64 -13.76 17.83 12.13
N ILE A 65 -14.32 18.10 10.95
CA ILE A 65 -14.37 19.42 10.34
C ILE A 65 -15.66 20.13 10.75
N ASP A 66 -15.52 21.31 11.38
CA ASP A 66 -16.66 22.21 11.65
C ASP A 66 -17.05 22.97 10.38
N ARG A 67 -18.20 22.66 9.82
CA ARG A 67 -18.70 23.27 8.58
C ARG A 67 -19.07 24.74 8.75
N GLU A 68 -19.45 25.15 9.96
CA GLU A 68 -19.82 26.52 10.28
C GLU A 68 -18.62 27.41 10.59
N GLN A 69 -17.42 26.81 10.72
CA GLN A 69 -16.15 27.51 10.97
C GLN A 69 -16.18 28.42 12.21
N ASN A 70 -16.89 28.02 13.25
CA ASN A 70 -17.02 28.80 14.49
C ASN A 70 -15.71 28.82 15.31
N ALA A 71 -14.83 27.86 15.05
CA ALA A 71 -13.56 27.76 15.75
C ALA A 71 -12.36 27.89 14.78
N ARG A 72 -11.32 28.58 15.26
CA ARG A 72 -10.11 28.86 14.49
C ARG A 72 -9.01 27.82 14.79
N GLY A 73 -8.58 27.12 13.74
CA GLY A 73 -7.31 26.37 13.77
C GLY A 73 -7.30 25.10 14.64
N GLY A 74 -8.37 24.36 14.66
CA GLY A 74 -8.53 23.16 15.48
C GLY A 74 -9.66 23.37 16.48
N ILE A 75 -10.56 22.44 16.54
CA ILE A 75 -11.92 22.75 16.92
C ILE A 75 -12.20 22.18 18.29
N ALA A 76 -12.28 23.02 19.30
CA ALA A 76 -12.74 22.63 20.63
C ALA A 76 -14.16 22.03 20.52
N GLY A 77 -14.26 20.74 20.81
CA GLY A 77 -15.52 20.01 20.83
C GLY A 77 -15.88 19.23 19.55
N VAL A 78 -15.23 19.52 18.41
CA VAL A 78 -15.39 18.69 17.20
C VAL A 78 -14.23 17.70 17.13
N LYS A 79 -14.55 16.42 17.23
CA LYS A 79 -13.57 15.32 17.15
C LYS A 79 -13.79 14.55 15.86
N ALA A 80 -12.67 14.15 15.23
CA ALA A 80 -12.73 13.17 14.17
C ALA A 80 -13.43 11.89 14.67
N ASN A 81 -14.35 11.38 13.89
CA ASN A 81 -15.06 10.13 14.14
C ASN A 81 -14.82 9.16 12.98
N PRO A 82 -13.59 8.65 12.84
CA PRO A 82 -13.27 7.73 11.77
C PRO A 82 -14.01 6.41 11.98
N GLU A 83 -14.63 5.92 10.93
CA GLU A 83 -15.13 4.56 10.92
C GLU A 83 -13.95 3.59 11.14
N LYS A 84 -14.13 2.66 12.08
CA LYS A 84 -13.10 1.66 12.36
C LYS A 84 -12.96 0.70 11.18
N ALA A 85 -11.73 0.32 10.88
CA ALA A 85 -11.49 -0.72 9.89
C ALA A 85 -12.24 -2.01 10.25
N ILE A 86 -12.85 -2.63 9.23
CA ILE A 86 -13.55 -3.91 9.38
C ILE A 86 -12.60 -5.09 9.62
N ARG A 87 -11.30 -4.85 9.44
CA ARG A 87 -10.22 -5.84 9.64
C ARG A 87 -9.13 -5.27 10.52
N GLN A 88 -8.45 -6.15 11.24
CA GLN A 88 -7.23 -5.81 11.95
C GLN A 88 -6.05 -5.87 10.98
N ILE A 89 -5.57 -4.72 10.56
CA ILE A 89 -4.53 -4.61 9.54
C ILE A 89 -3.23 -4.12 10.18
N THR A 90 -2.12 -4.76 9.82
CA THR A 90 -0.77 -4.33 10.16
C THR A 90 0.05 -4.19 8.89
N ILE A 91 0.54 -2.99 8.58
CA ILE A 91 1.49 -2.75 7.49
C ILE A 91 2.90 -2.84 8.05
N LEU A 92 3.76 -3.59 7.38
CA LEU A 92 5.14 -3.82 7.79
C LEU A 92 6.13 -3.42 6.70
N GLN A 93 7.25 -2.83 7.11
CA GLN A 93 8.38 -2.59 6.21
C GLN A 93 9.73 -2.78 6.91
N ARG A 94 10.73 -3.19 6.13
CA ARG A 94 12.11 -3.38 6.62
C ARG A 94 12.85 -2.05 6.85
N LYS A 95 12.58 -1.05 5.99
CA LYS A 95 13.23 0.26 6.12
C LYS A 95 12.80 0.92 7.43
N PRO A 96 13.74 1.46 8.25
CA PRO A 96 13.40 2.10 9.52
C PRO A 96 12.85 3.52 9.35
N LYS A 97 12.23 3.81 8.22
CA LYS A 97 11.55 5.09 7.94
C LYS A 97 10.07 4.94 8.29
N LYS A 98 9.45 6.07 8.63
CA LYS A 98 7.98 6.10 8.76
C LYS A 98 7.35 5.64 7.44
N ILE A 99 6.36 4.76 7.53
CA ILE A 99 5.52 4.40 6.41
C ILE A 99 4.78 5.67 5.99
N ALA A 100 5.11 6.19 4.83
CA ALA A 100 4.65 7.52 4.40
C ALA A 100 3.59 7.46 3.30
N GLY A 101 3.32 6.27 2.75
CA GLY A 101 2.44 6.15 1.59
C GLY A 101 3.03 6.76 0.31
N PRO A 102 2.23 6.88 -0.75
CA PRO A 102 2.64 7.43 -2.02
C PRO A 102 2.82 8.95 -1.94
N GLY A 103 3.96 9.42 -2.45
CA GLY A 103 4.20 10.84 -2.66
C GLY A 103 4.58 11.66 -1.43
N LYS A 104 5.37 12.72 -1.68
CA LYS A 104 5.85 13.62 -0.62
C LYS A 104 4.77 14.58 -0.12
N THR A 105 3.77 14.85 -0.94
CA THR A 105 2.73 15.86 -0.66
C THR A 105 1.49 15.26 -0.01
N THR A 106 1.08 14.04 -0.36
CA THR A 106 -0.18 13.42 0.06
C THR A 106 0.00 12.22 1.01
N GLY A 107 1.20 11.67 1.11
CA GLY A 107 1.46 10.47 1.92
C GLY A 107 1.07 10.60 3.38
N TRP A 108 1.15 11.81 3.95
CA TRP A 108 0.73 12.06 5.32
C TRP A 108 -0.79 11.92 5.52
N ILE A 109 -1.60 12.21 4.49
CA ILE A 109 -3.06 12.10 4.53
C ILE A 109 -3.44 10.62 4.63
N HIS A 110 -2.91 9.79 3.72
CA HIS A 110 -3.15 8.35 3.71
C HIS A 110 -2.74 7.70 5.04
N ARG A 111 -1.59 8.09 5.55
CA ARG A 111 -1.13 7.62 6.84
C ARG A 111 -2.08 8.00 7.97
N ALA A 112 -2.49 9.27 8.04
CA ALA A 112 -3.41 9.75 9.07
C ALA A 112 -4.77 9.03 8.99
N ALA A 113 -5.29 8.79 7.78
CA ALA A 113 -6.52 8.06 7.56
C ALA A 113 -6.41 6.60 8.05
N LEU A 114 -5.32 5.92 7.73
CA LEU A 114 -5.10 4.54 8.18
C LEU A 114 -4.94 4.44 9.70
N GLU A 115 -4.15 5.34 10.30
CA GLU A 115 -3.97 5.40 11.76
C GLU A 115 -5.29 5.70 12.47
N ALA A 116 -6.11 6.60 11.93
CA ALA A 116 -7.44 6.91 12.46
C ALA A 116 -8.38 5.70 12.45
N LYS A 117 -8.29 4.85 11.43
CA LYS A 117 -9.03 3.59 11.31
C LYS A 117 -8.44 2.44 12.16
N GLY A 118 -7.33 2.68 12.85
CA GLY A 118 -6.69 1.69 13.72
C GLY A 118 -5.73 0.73 13.02
N VAL A 119 -5.31 1.03 11.79
CA VAL A 119 -4.27 0.26 11.09
C VAL A 119 -2.92 0.46 11.79
N ARG A 120 -2.24 -0.63 12.10
CA ARG A 120 -0.91 -0.61 12.73
C ARG A 120 0.18 -0.46 11.67
N LEU A 121 1.15 0.43 11.92
CA LEU A 121 2.26 0.70 11.02
C LEU A 121 3.58 0.31 11.73
N LEU A 122 4.25 -0.74 11.26
CA LEU A 122 5.49 -1.25 11.82
C LEU A 122 6.63 -1.08 10.80
N SER A 123 7.65 -0.33 11.18
CA SER A 123 8.84 -0.09 10.36
C SER A 123 10.10 -0.61 11.01
N GLY A 124 11.13 -0.92 10.21
CA GLY A 124 12.41 -1.45 10.71
C GLY A 124 12.34 -2.93 11.11
N VAL A 125 11.31 -3.66 10.70
CA VAL A 125 11.16 -5.07 11.06
C VAL A 125 11.92 -6.00 10.12
N GLU A 126 12.39 -7.12 10.65
CA GLU A 126 12.88 -8.25 9.88
C GLU A 126 11.78 -9.32 9.80
N TYR A 127 11.59 -9.91 8.63
CA TYR A 127 10.66 -11.03 8.44
C TYR A 127 11.40 -12.34 8.72
N ILE A 128 10.99 -13.05 9.75
CA ILE A 128 11.59 -14.33 10.13
C ILE A 128 10.95 -15.48 9.33
N GLY A 129 9.62 -15.46 9.19
CA GLY A 129 8.93 -16.45 8.38
C GLY A 129 7.41 -16.41 8.53
N VAL A 130 6.74 -17.02 7.56
CA VAL A 130 5.30 -17.28 7.61
C VAL A 130 5.09 -18.72 8.05
N GLU A 131 4.21 -18.91 9.02
CA GLU A 131 3.86 -20.20 9.61
C GLU A 131 2.34 -20.32 9.81
N ASP A 132 1.84 -21.48 10.17
CA ASP A 132 0.38 -21.72 10.35
C ASP A 132 -0.27 -20.74 11.33
N ALA A 133 0.45 -20.33 12.36
CA ALA A 133 -0.04 -19.37 13.36
C ALA A 133 -0.01 -17.92 12.87
N GLY A 134 0.78 -17.58 11.84
CA GLY A 134 0.86 -16.22 11.32
C GLY A 134 2.22 -15.83 10.75
N LEU A 135 2.58 -14.55 10.90
CA LEU A 135 3.85 -13.98 10.46
C LEU A 135 4.77 -13.73 11.65
N ARG A 136 5.91 -14.39 11.71
CA ARG A 136 6.96 -14.13 12.69
C ARG A 136 7.89 -13.02 12.21
N ILE A 137 8.06 -12.02 13.06
CA ILE A 137 8.91 -10.85 12.80
C ILE A 137 9.89 -10.65 13.95
N ARG A 138 10.98 -9.92 13.67
CA ARG A 138 11.86 -9.34 14.69
C ARG A 138 11.78 -7.82 14.60
N THR A 139 11.55 -7.18 15.73
CA THR A 139 11.49 -5.71 15.88
C THR A 139 12.89 -5.12 16.05
N PRO A 140 13.06 -3.78 15.87
CA PRO A 140 14.38 -3.14 15.95
C PRO A 140 15.11 -3.31 17.30
N ASP A 141 14.40 -3.56 18.36
CA ASP A 141 14.94 -3.88 19.69
C ASP A 141 15.46 -5.33 19.81
N GLY A 142 15.34 -6.12 18.74
CA GLY A 142 15.77 -7.51 18.68
C GLY A 142 14.74 -8.53 19.17
N ALA A 143 13.59 -8.09 19.68
CA ALA A 143 12.54 -8.99 20.14
C ALA A 143 11.82 -9.67 18.96
N GLU A 144 11.51 -10.95 19.13
CA GLU A 144 10.69 -11.69 18.16
C GLU A 144 9.23 -11.68 18.57
N HIS A 145 8.38 -11.47 17.60
CA HIS A 145 6.93 -11.44 17.78
C HIS A 145 6.25 -12.30 16.72
N LEU A 146 5.22 -13.03 17.13
CA LEU A 146 4.30 -13.69 16.22
C LEU A 146 3.09 -12.76 16.03
N LEU A 147 2.88 -12.33 14.81
CA LEU A 147 1.64 -11.67 14.40
C LEU A 147 0.66 -12.75 13.95
N GLU A 148 -0.30 -13.06 14.80
CA GLU A 148 -1.38 -13.98 14.47
C GLU A 148 -2.24 -13.34 13.38
N VAL A 149 -2.12 -13.85 12.15
CA VAL A 149 -2.85 -13.35 10.99
C VAL A 149 -3.47 -14.47 10.18
N ASP A 150 -4.57 -14.14 9.53
CA ASP A 150 -5.27 -15.04 8.64
C ASP A 150 -4.63 -15.01 7.25
N ASN A 151 -4.14 -13.83 6.82
CA ASN A 151 -3.45 -13.65 5.54
C ASN A 151 -2.23 -12.71 5.68
N VAL A 152 -1.24 -12.99 4.84
CA VAL A 152 -0.07 -12.14 4.59
C VAL A 152 -0.12 -11.68 3.15
N ILE A 153 -0.30 -10.37 2.92
CA ILE A 153 -0.41 -9.80 1.57
C ILE A 153 0.92 -9.17 1.19
N VAL A 154 1.52 -9.64 0.10
CA VAL A 154 2.80 -9.15 -0.39
C VAL A 154 2.57 -7.99 -1.35
N CYS A 155 3.00 -6.80 -0.93
CA CYS A 155 2.97 -5.55 -1.70
C CYS A 155 4.38 -5.01 -1.97
N ALA A 156 5.40 -5.85 -1.83
CA ALA A 156 6.80 -5.51 -2.02
C ALA A 156 7.37 -6.26 -3.22
N GLY A 157 8.15 -5.52 -4.02
CA GLY A 157 8.74 -6.06 -5.24
C GLY A 157 7.82 -5.90 -6.45
N GLN A 158 8.43 -5.42 -7.54
CA GLN A 158 7.78 -5.33 -8.85
C GLN A 158 8.76 -5.88 -9.87
N HIS A 159 8.24 -6.51 -10.93
CA HIS A 159 9.02 -7.00 -12.05
C HIS A 159 8.70 -6.16 -13.29
N PRO A 160 9.71 -5.83 -14.12
CA PRO A 160 9.48 -5.19 -15.40
C PRO A 160 8.57 -6.07 -16.27
N ASN A 161 7.46 -5.51 -16.75
CA ASN A 161 6.62 -6.22 -17.71
C ASN A 161 7.18 -6.01 -19.12
N ARG A 162 7.59 -7.10 -19.76
CA ARG A 162 8.17 -7.14 -21.11
C ARG A 162 7.44 -8.12 -22.03
N GLU A 163 6.20 -8.45 -21.73
CA GLU A 163 5.42 -9.45 -22.47
C GLU A 163 5.32 -9.13 -23.98
N LEU A 164 5.36 -7.86 -24.36
CA LEU A 164 5.28 -7.44 -25.76
C LEU A 164 6.63 -7.40 -26.49
N GLU A 165 7.76 -7.46 -25.78
CA GLU A 165 9.10 -7.27 -26.33
C GLU A 165 9.38 -8.26 -27.47
N GLU A 166 9.15 -9.54 -27.21
CA GLU A 166 9.43 -10.63 -28.13
C GLU A 166 8.53 -10.58 -29.37
N SER A 167 7.24 -10.36 -29.17
CA SER A 167 6.26 -10.30 -30.25
C SER A 167 6.48 -9.11 -31.19
N VAL A 168 6.84 -7.94 -30.65
CA VAL A 168 7.13 -6.74 -31.46
C VAL A 168 8.47 -6.89 -32.19
N THR A 169 9.49 -7.45 -31.53
CA THR A 169 10.78 -7.75 -32.17
C THR A 169 10.62 -8.70 -33.34
N ALA A 170 9.77 -9.71 -33.22
CA ALA A 170 9.49 -10.68 -34.28
C ALA A 170 8.87 -10.04 -35.55
N LEU A 171 8.24 -8.86 -35.41
CA LEU A 171 7.73 -8.08 -36.55
C LEU A 171 8.83 -7.30 -37.29
N GLY A 172 10.10 -7.43 -36.90
CA GLY A 172 11.24 -6.72 -37.51
C GLY A 172 11.21 -5.21 -37.25
N LYS A 173 10.51 -4.76 -36.20
CA LYS A 173 10.46 -3.35 -35.81
C LYS A 173 11.48 -3.04 -34.70
N PRO A 174 12.08 -1.85 -34.70
CA PRO A 174 12.91 -1.43 -33.57
C PRO A 174 12.09 -1.42 -32.28
N VAL A 175 12.62 -2.02 -31.20
CA VAL A 175 11.98 -2.06 -29.89
C VAL A 175 12.86 -1.32 -28.89
N HIS A 176 12.27 -0.36 -28.22
CA HIS A 176 12.93 0.42 -27.19
C HIS A 176 12.22 0.25 -25.86
N ILE A 177 12.92 -0.25 -24.85
CA ILE A 177 12.37 -0.53 -23.53
C ILE A 177 12.66 0.65 -22.62
N ILE A 178 11.59 1.30 -22.13
CA ILE A 178 11.67 2.48 -21.26
C ILE A 178 10.70 2.36 -20.07
N GLY A 179 10.82 3.25 -19.11
CA GLY A 179 9.91 3.33 -17.96
C GLY A 179 9.90 2.07 -17.11
N GLY A 180 8.73 1.65 -16.68
CA GLY A 180 8.52 0.46 -15.85
C GLY A 180 8.93 -0.85 -16.52
N ALA A 181 8.86 -0.94 -17.84
CA ALA A 181 9.35 -2.08 -18.61
C ALA A 181 10.88 -2.19 -18.60
N PHE A 182 11.60 -1.07 -18.49
CA PHE A 182 13.05 -1.04 -18.32
C PHE A 182 13.45 -1.39 -16.90
N LYS A 183 12.84 -0.72 -15.91
CA LYS A 183 13.12 -0.91 -14.49
C LYS A 183 11.88 -0.67 -13.64
N ALA A 184 11.41 -1.69 -12.95
CA ALA A 184 10.18 -1.63 -12.13
C ALA A 184 10.40 -1.13 -10.68
N ALA A 185 11.55 -0.52 -10.35
CA ALA A 185 11.85 -0.06 -8.98
C ALA A 185 11.60 1.44 -8.84
N GLU A 186 10.66 1.84 -7.99
CA GLU A 186 10.39 3.23 -7.58
C GLU A 186 10.44 4.24 -8.75
N LEU A 187 9.91 3.85 -9.91
CA LEU A 187 9.86 4.71 -11.08
C LEU A 187 8.74 5.73 -10.89
N ASP A 188 9.09 7.02 -10.88
CA ASP A 188 8.12 8.08 -10.92
C ASP A 188 7.80 8.51 -12.38
N ALA A 189 6.69 9.23 -12.55
CA ALA A 189 6.27 9.72 -13.85
C ALA A 189 7.34 10.62 -14.52
N LYS A 190 8.09 11.38 -13.72
CA LYS A 190 9.15 12.26 -14.21
C LYS A 190 10.25 11.47 -14.92
N GLU A 191 10.71 10.37 -14.31
CA GLU A 191 11.76 9.54 -14.92
C GLU A 191 11.26 8.85 -16.18
N ALA A 192 10.04 8.32 -16.16
CA ALA A 192 9.42 7.70 -17.34
C ALA A 192 9.28 8.69 -18.50
N ILE A 193 8.83 9.92 -18.24
CA ILE A 193 8.71 11.00 -19.23
C ILE A 193 10.08 11.39 -19.78
N ASN A 194 11.08 11.55 -18.91
CA ASN A 194 12.44 11.89 -19.34
C ASN A 194 13.05 10.81 -20.25
N GLN A 195 12.85 9.54 -19.94
CA GLN A 195 13.33 8.44 -20.80
C GLN A 195 12.64 8.48 -22.15
N GLY A 196 11.31 8.68 -22.18
CA GLY A 196 10.55 8.81 -23.42
C GLY A 196 11.00 10.00 -24.27
N ALA A 197 11.17 11.16 -23.68
CA ALA A 197 11.61 12.37 -24.37
C ALA A 197 13.03 12.23 -24.95
N ARG A 198 13.95 11.65 -24.20
CA ARG A 198 15.33 11.40 -24.68
C ARG A 198 15.37 10.40 -25.82
N LEU A 199 14.59 9.32 -25.72
CA LEU A 199 14.49 8.34 -26.79
C LEU A 199 13.94 8.97 -28.06
N ALA A 200 12.84 9.71 -27.97
CA ALA A 200 12.22 10.38 -29.11
C ALA A 200 13.14 11.40 -29.82
N ALA A 201 14.15 11.93 -29.14
CA ALA A 201 15.16 12.80 -29.75
C ALA A 201 16.26 12.05 -30.50
N THR A 202 16.31 10.72 -30.40
CA THR A 202 17.41 9.90 -31.00
C THR A 202 16.92 8.92 -32.06
N VAL A 203 15.63 8.78 -32.27
CA VAL A 203 14.99 7.88 -33.24
C VAL A 203 14.39 8.64 -34.40
#